data_60d8bc432e7998400f00a1443af03135
#
_entry.id   60d8bc432e7998400f00a1443af03135
#
_cell.length_a   1.000
_cell.length_b   1.000
_cell.length_c   1.000
_cell.angle_alpha   90.00
_cell.angle_beta   90.00
_cell.angle_gamma   90.00
#
_symmetry.space_group_name_H-M   'P 1'
#
loop_
_entity.id
_entity.type
_entity.pdbx_description
1 polymer ?
#
loop_
_entity_poly.entity_id
_entity_poly.type
_entity_poly.pdbx_seq_one_letter_code
_entity_poly.pdbx_strand_id
1 'polypeptide(L)'
;MRIGIDARFFGPVGKGLGRYVERLVENLEKLDSQNEYIIFLRKENWDYYTPKVSNFKKVLADYPWYSLKEQIMMPIVIGREKLDLVHFPHFNIPIFCPKKFVATIHDLILLQFPTPRATTLGPLFYKIKYFGYRIVIGLGLRRAKKIITVSECTKKELVKFFKINPEKVEVTYEACDGVEYGQLKMPEKKHLAKFGITKPYLLYVGNAYPHKNLEGFLKIFSKLNLDCQLVLVGREDYFYKRMKEDIRGKTLERDVIFTDFVSEAILADLYRNARLYIFPSFVEGFGLPGLEAMSYGLPLAASDSSCLPEIYGDAAIYFDPRNEEEMIEKIKFVWTDELTRQNLIKLGLERVKRYSWENLAVKTLQIYQNVGKN
;
A
#
# COMPACT_ATOMS: atom_id res chain seq x y z
N MET A 1 13.55 26.36 5.66
CA MET A 1 13.27 26.10 4.22
C MET A 1 11.77 26.17 3.99
N ARG A 2 11.39 26.48 2.75
CA ARG A 2 10.00 26.40 2.29
C ARG A 2 9.83 25.15 1.41
N ILE A 3 9.08 24.17 1.90
CA ILE A 3 8.97 22.83 1.33
C ILE A 3 7.56 22.61 0.77
N GLY A 4 7.46 22.25 -0.50
CA GLY A 4 6.19 21.84 -1.12
C GLY A 4 5.98 20.33 -1.03
N ILE A 5 4.79 19.87 -0.66
CA ILE A 5 4.41 18.45 -0.70
C ILE A 5 3.23 18.29 -1.66
N ASP A 6 3.38 17.44 -2.67
CA ASP A 6 2.28 17.06 -3.55
C ASP A 6 1.30 16.14 -2.84
N ALA A 7 0.37 16.71 -2.10
CA ALA A 7 -0.63 16.01 -1.31
C ALA A 7 -1.97 15.82 -2.05
N ARG A 8 -1.96 15.83 -3.38
CA ARG A 8 -3.17 15.64 -4.18
C ARG A 8 -3.79 14.24 -4.03
N PHE A 9 -3.03 13.30 -3.46
CA PHE A 9 -3.51 11.97 -3.06
C PHE A 9 -4.01 11.89 -1.61
N PHE A 10 -3.85 12.92 -0.80
CA PHE A 10 -4.16 12.93 0.62
C PHE A 10 -5.55 12.36 0.95
N GLY A 11 -5.62 11.53 1.99
CA GLY A 11 -6.85 10.97 2.52
C GLY A 11 -7.43 9.80 1.69
N PRO A 12 -8.74 9.50 1.84
CA PRO A 12 -9.39 8.31 1.27
C PRO A 12 -9.33 8.22 -0.25
N VAL A 13 -9.23 9.38 -0.94
CA VAL A 13 -9.14 9.47 -2.41
C VAL A 13 -7.94 8.71 -2.94
N GLY A 14 -6.80 8.81 -2.25
CA GLY A 14 -5.55 8.15 -2.64
C GLY A 14 -5.40 6.70 -2.16
N LYS A 15 -6.37 6.13 -1.45
CA LYS A 15 -6.29 4.78 -0.84
C LYS A 15 -5.01 4.63 0.02
N GLY A 16 -4.21 3.57 -0.17
CA GLY A 16 -2.96 3.35 0.55
C GLY A 16 -1.95 4.48 0.39
N LEU A 17 -1.79 5.00 -0.84
CA LEU A 17 -0.95 6.17 -1.10
C LEU A 17 -1.48 7.42 -0.38
N GLY A 18 -2.80 7.58 -0.32
CA GLY A 18 -3.42 8.70 0.41
C GLY A 18 -3.14 8.64 1.91
N ARG A 19 -3.19 7.44 2.50
CA ARG A 19 -2.80 7.20 3.90
C ARG A 19 -1.33 7.55 4.14
N TYR A 20 -0.42 7.13 3.25
CA TYR A 20 0.99 7.51 3.34
C TYR A 20 1.18 9.03 3.41
N VAL A 21 0.55 9.77 2.48
CA VAL A 21 0.66 11.24 2.42
C VAL A 21 0.06 11.89 3.67
N GLU A 22 -1.09 11.41 4.10
CA GLU A 22 -1.77 11.87 5.32
C GLU A 22 -0.89 11.68 6.54
N ARG A 23 -0.39 10.47 6.78
CA ARG A 23 0.47 10.18 7.93
C ARG A 23 1.80 10.90 7.89
N LEU A 24 2.39 11.07 6.71
CA LEU A 24 3.59 11.88 6.55
C LEU A 24 3.35 13.34 6.97
N VAL A 25 2.31 13.98 6.42
CA VAL A 25 1.99 15.39 6.72
C VAL A 25 1.65 15.57 8.21
N GLU A 26 0.77 14.71 8.77
CA GLU A 26 0.40 14.78 10.19
C GLU A 26 1.59 14.62 11.15
N ASN A 27 2.55 13.77 10.83
CA ASN A 27 3.74 13.62 11.66
C ASN A 27 4.74 14.76 11.46
N LEU A 28 4.89 15.29 10.24
CA LEU A 28 5.70 16.49 10.02
C LEU A 28 5.14 17.70 10.76
N GLU A 29 3.82 17.88 10.86
CA GLU A 29 3.20 18.94 11.68
C GLU A 29 3.57 18.86 13.16
N LYS A 30 3.79 17.64 13.69
CA LYS A 30 4.19 17.42 15.09
C LYS A 30 5.69 17.61 15.29
N LEU A 31 6.50 17.27 14.29
CA LEU A 31 7.95 17.17 14.43
C LEU A 31 8.70 18.44 14.04
N ASP A 32 8.17 19.24 13.11
CA ASP A 32 8.92 20.33 12.49
C ASP A 32 8.20 21.67 12.61
N SER A 33 8.73 22.52 13.49
CA SER A 33 8.32 23.93 13.65
C SER A 33 9.23 24.93 12.92
N GLN A 34 10.32 24.48 12.29
CA GLN A 34 11.34 25.37 11.71
C GLN A 34 11.14 25.62 10.22
N ASN A 35 10.60 24.67 9.49
CA ASN A 35 10.37 24.80 8.06
C ASN A 35 8.93 25.24 7.78
N GLU A 36 8.71 25.94 6.67
CA GLU A 36 7.39 26.26 6.16
C GLU A 36 6.97 25.21 5.13
N TYR A 37 5.72 24.73 5.21
CA TYR A 37 5.19 23.69 4.34
C TYR A 37 4.03 24.20 3.49
N ILE A 38 4.09 23.89 2.19
CA ILE A 38 3.03 24.16 1.22
C ILE A 38 2.46 22.81 0.77
N ILE A 39 1.21 22.55 1.16
CA ILE A 39 0.51 21.29 0.91
C ILE A 39 -0.39 21.48 -0.31
N PHE A 40 -0.01 20.88 -1.44
CA PHE A 40 -0.79 20.96 -2.68
C PHE A 40 -1.93 19.96 -2.66
N LEU A 41 -3.16 20.43 -2.78
CA LEU A 41 -4.38 19.64 -2.72
C LEU A 41 -5.24 19.86 -3.97
N ARG A 42 -6.10 18.90 -4.28
CA ARG A 42 -7.18 19.05 -5.27
C ARG A 42 -8.47 19.52 -4.57
N LYS A 43 -9.45 19.95 -5.35
CA LYS A 43 -10.81 20.23 -4.81
C LYS A 43 -11.41 19.02 -4.11
N GLU A 44 -11.20 17.82 -4.68
CA GLU A 44 -11.74 16.56 -4.20
C GLU A 44 -11.28 16.19 -2.77
N ASN A 45 -10.06 16.59 -2.39
CA ASN A 45 -9.49 16.30 -1.08
C ASN A 45 -9.17 17.55 -0.24
N TRP A 46 -9.66 18.71 -0.64
CA TRP A 46 -9.41 19.98 0.02
C TRP A 46 -9.88 20.00 1.48
N ASP A 47 -11.03 19.41 1.75
CA ASP A 47 -11.65 19.41 3.08
C ASP A 47 -11.18 18.26 3.98
N TYR A 48 -10.44 17.31 3.45
CA TYR A 48 -9.83 16.24 4.26
C TYR A 48 -8.63 16.72 5.07
N TYR A 49 -8.04 17.85 4.69
CA TYR A 49 -6.88 18.40 5.39
C TYR A 49 -7.16 19.82 5.88
N THR A 50 -6.87 20.06 7.16
CA THR A 50 -6.83 21.39 7.76
C THR A 50 -5.54 21.53 8.55
N PRO A 51 -4.66 22.50 8.21
CA PRO A 51 -3.41 22.72 8.95
C PRO A 51 -3.66 22.92 10.44
N LYS A 52 -2.93 22.20 11.29
CA LYS A 52 -3.01 22.29 12.76
C LYS A 52 -2.02 23.30 13.35
N VAL A 53 -1.03 23.70 12.56
CA VAL A 53 0.05 24.61 12.95
C VAL A 53 0.29 25.67 11.87
N SER A 54 0.79 26.86 12.27
CA SER A 54 0.85 28.05 11.41
C SER A 54 1.86 27.98 10.28
N ASN A 55 2.87 27.11 10.41
CA ASN A 55 3.91 26.91 9.39
C ASN A 55 3.49 25.95 8.26
N PHE A 56 2.27 25.40 8.30
CA PHE A 56 1.68 24.63 7.22
C PHE A 56 0.56 25.44 6.53
N LYS A 57 0.59 25.44 5.20
CA LYS A 57 -0.41 26.12 4.36
C LYS A 57 -0.86 25.22 3.23
N LYS A 58 -2.14 25.25 2.90
CA LYS A 58 -2.67 24.51 1.74
C LYS A 58 -2.80 25.41 0.52
N VAL A 59 -2.47 24.85 -0.63
CA VAL A 59 -2.57 25.50 -1.94
C VAL A 59 -3.34 24.60 -2.90
N LEU A 60 -4.29 25.19 -3.62
CA LEU A 60 -5.11 24.46 -4.59
C LEU A 60 -4.30 24.14 -5.86
N ALA A 61 -4.21 22.86 -6.19
CA ALA A 61 -3.61 22.32 -7.41
C ALA A 61 -4.55 21.30 -8.05
N ASP A 62 -5.69 21.79 -8.56
CA ASP A 62 -6.78 20.94 -9.06
C ASP A 62 -6.52 20.43 -10.49
N TYR A 63 -5.52 19.58 -10.59
CA TYR A 63 -5.13 18.93 -11.84
C TYR A 63 -5.19 17.40 -11.69
N PRO A 64 -5.85 16.69 -12.66
CA PRO A 64 -5.91 15.23 -12.63
C PRO A 64 -4.51 14.61 -12.68
N TRP A 65 -4.33 13.52 -11.93
CA TRP A 65 -3.10 12.73 -11.97
C TRP A 65 -2.87 12.10 -13.33
N TYR A 66 -1.62 11.92 -13.71
CA TYR A 66 -1.19 11.26 -14.95
C TYR A 66 -1.73 11.94 -16.23
N SER A 67 -1.92 13.26 -16.17
CA SER A 67 -2.41 14.06 -17.29
C SER A 67 -1.37 15.01 -17.84
N LEU A 68 -1.51 15.41 -19.12
CA LEU A 68 -0.70 16.48 -19.70
C LEU A 68 -0.89 17.81 -18.97
N LYS A 69 -2.13 18.05 -18.45
CA LYS A 69 -2.42 19.24 -17.65
C LYS A 69 -1.57 19.30 -16.39
N GLU A 70 -1.38 18.16 -15.71
CA GLU A 70 -0.47 18.06 -14.57
C GLU A 70 0.97 18.43 -14.95
N GLN A 71 1.49 17.89 -16.05
CA GLN A 71 2.87 18.12 -16.50
C GLN A 71 3.15 19.60 -16.81
N ILE A 72 2.13 20.38 -17.18
CA ILE A 72 2.26 21.81 -17.51
C ILE A 72 1.96 22.69 -16.29
N MET A 73 0.85 22.42 -15.61
CA MET A 73 0.34 23.35 -14.59
C MET A 73 1.04 23.19 -13.22
N MET A 74 1.44 21.98 -12.85
CA MET A 74 2.18 21.78 -11.59
C MET A 74 3.51 22.56 -11.55
N PRO A 75 4.36 22.56 -12.58
CA PRO A 75 5.55 23.41 -12.62
C PRO A 75 5.25 24.89 -12.41
N ILE A 76 4.16 25.41 -12.98
CA ILE A 76 3.76 26.81 -12.85
C ILE A 76 3.36 27.13 -11.41
N VAL A 77 2.53 26.28 -10.77
CA VAL A 77 2.11 26.45 -9.38
C VAL A 77 3.31 26.36 -8.44
N ILE A 78 4.17 25.34 -8.62
CA ILE A 78 5.42 25.18 -7.85
C ILE A 78 6.33 26.41 -7.99
N GLY A 79 6.44 26.98 -9.18
CA GLY A 79 7.24 28.18 -9.44
C GLY A 79 6.75 29.42 -8.70
N ARG A 80 5.42 29.58 -8.53
CA ARG A 80 4.78 30.71 -7.83
C ARG A 80 5.01 30.68 -6.33
N GLU A 81 5.15 29.50 -5.73
CA GLU A 81 5.23 29.31 -4.28
C GLU A 81 6.63 29.57 -3.68
N LYS A 82 7.63 29.92 -4.50
CA LYS A 82 9.01 30.24 -4.05
C LYS A 82 9.62 29.16 -3.15
N LEU A 83 9.41 27.89 -3.51
CA LEU A 83 9.89 26.75 -2.74
C LEU A 83 11.40 26.56 -2.85
N ASP A 84 12.01 26.04 -1.78
CA ASP A 84 13.40 25.54 -1.77
C ASP A 84 13.46 24.09 -2.23
N LEU A 85 12.45 23.30 -1.88
CA LEU A 85 12.36 21.87 -2.13
C LEU A 85 10.91 21.46 -2.41
N VAL A 86 10.74 20.44 -3.25
CA VAL A 86 9.43 19.78 -3.46
C VAL A 86 9.54 18.29 -3.15
N HIS A 87 8.56 17.71 -2.48
CA HIS A 87 8.40 16.29 -2.34
C HIS A 87 7.23 15.80 -3.20
N PHE A 88 7.50 14.87 -4.10
CA PHE A 88 6.51 14.10 -4.84
C PHE A 88 6.36 12.72 -4.19
N PRO A 89 5.29 12.48 -3.41
CA PRO A 89 5.10 11.19 -2.72
C PRO A 89 4.74 10.03 -3.65
N HIS A 90 4.80 10.23 -4.95
CA HIS A 90 4.55 9.21 -5.97
C HIS A 90 5.31 9.53 -7.26
N PHE A 91 5.34 8.58 -8.21
CA PHE A 91 6.09 8.68 -9.47
C PHE A 91 5.54 9.71 -10.49
N ASN A 92 4.38 10.33 -10.26
CA ASN A 92 3.78 11.35 -11.13
C ASN A 92 4.52 12.71 -11.05
N ILE A 93 5.82 12.67 -11.28
CA ILE A 93 6.71 13.81 -11.18
C ILE A 93 6.60 14.65 -12.46
N PRO A 94 6.32 15.96 -12.39
CA PRO A 94 6.39 16.83 -13.56
C PRO A 94 7.82 16.88 -14.12
N ILE A 95 7.99 16.52 -15.39
CA ILE A 95 9.31 16.43 -16.05
C ILE A 95 10.06 17.76 -15.95
N PHE A 96 9.34 18.89 -16.06
CA PHE A 96 9.90 20.23 -16.01
C PHE A 96 9.75 20.91 -14.65
N CYS A 97 9.80 20.14 -13.54
CA CYS A 97 9.78 20.73 -12.20
C CYS A 97 10.90 21.76 -12.07
N PRO A 98 10.59 23.04 -11.70
CA PRO A 98 11.58 24.13 -11.68
C PRO A 98 12.42 24.17 -10.40
N LYS A 99 12.19 23.26 -9.46
CA LYS A 99 12.82 23.23 -8.13
C LYS A 99 13.58 21.93 -7.90
N LYS A 100 14.51 21.94 -6.92
CA LYS A 100 15.06 20.72 -6.33
C LYS A 100 13.89 19.88 -5.80
N PHE A 101 13.97 18.57 -5.95
CA PHE A 101 12.91 17.70 -5.42
C PHE A 101 13.40 16.34 -4.96
N VAL A 102 12.65 15.76 -4.05
CA VAL A 102 12.69 14.35 -3.66
C VAL A 102 11.44 13.65 -4.16
N ALA A 103 11.52 12.36 -4.38
CA ALA A 103 10.38 11.56 -4.84
C ALA A 103 10.29 10.26 -4.06
N THR A 104 9.07 9.85 -3.67
CA THR A 104 8.83 8.52 -3.11
C THR A 104 8.32 7.58 -4.20
N ILE A 105 8.90 6.38 -4.24
CA ILE A 105 8.50 5.28 -5.11
C ILE A 105 8.07 4.12 -4.22
N HIS A 106 6.77 3.82 -4.22
CA HIS A 106 6.20 2.76 -3.40
C HIS A 106 6.45 1.38 -3.98
N ASP A 107 6.32 1.25 -5.30
CA ASP A 107 6.53 -0.01 -6.02
C ASP A 107 6.89 0.24 -7.49
N LEU A 108 7.27 -0.84 -8.16
CA LEU A 108 7.47 -0.91 -9.61
C LEU A 108 6.57 -1.99 -10.24
N ILE A 109 5.41 -2.24 -9.66
CA ILE A 109 4.47 -3.30 -10.08
C ILE A 109 4.17 -3.23 -11.57
N LEU A 110 3.94 -2.03 -12.12
CA LEU A 110 3.68 -1.85 -13.55
C LEU A 110 4.83 -2.29 -14.45
N LEU A 111 6.08 -2.27 -13.94
CA LEU A 111 7.26 -2.73 -14.69
C LEU A 111 7.52 -4.23 -14.50
N GLN A 112 7.26 -4.76 -13.31
CA GLN A 112 7.51 -6.15 -12.96
C GLN A 112 6.40 -7.07 -13.41
N PHE A 113 5.16 -6.59 -13.37
CA PHE A 113 3.97 -7.34 -13.72
C PHE A 113 3.15 -6.62 -14.80
N PRO A 114 3.75 -6.37 -15.99
CA PRO A 114 3.06 -5.69 -17.06
C PRO A 114 1.95 -6.58 -17.60
N THR A 115 0.71 -6.27 -17.27
CA THR A 115 -0.45 -7.05 -17.73
C THR A 115 -1.48 -6.16 -18.39
N PRO A 116 -1.88 -6.46 -19.65
CA PRO A 116 -3.00 -5.78 -20.30
C PRO A 116 -4.32 -5.95 -19.53
N ARG A 117 -4.43 -6.98 -18.67
CA ARG A 117 -5.60 -7.21 -17.82
C ARG A 117 -5.80 -6.13 -16.75
N ALA A 118 -4.76 -5.38 -16.41
CA ALA A 118 -4.85 -4.28 -15.43
C ALA A 118 -5.47 -2.98 -15.98
N THR A 119 -5.93 -2.98 -17.24
CA THR A 119 -6.58 -1.83 -17.86
C THR A 119 -7.81 -2.25 -18.67
N THR A 120 -8.82 -1.39 -18.67
CA THR A 120 -9.99 -1.51 -19.55
C THR A 120 -9.74 -0.91 -20.94
N LEU A 121 -8.57 -0.29 -21.14
CA LEU A 121 -8.16 0.32 -22.41
C LEU A 121 -7.59 -0.74 -23.35
N GLY A 122 -7.78 -0.54 -24.66
CA GLY A 122 -7.24 -1.44 -25.68
C GLY A 122 -5.71 -1.55 -25.65
N PRO A 123 -5.13 -2.62 -26.26
CA PRO A 123 -3.70 -2.96 -26.15
C PRO A 123 -2.75 -1.84 -26.61
N LEU A 124 -3.17 -1.07 -27.63
CA LEU A 124 -2.37 0.04 -28.15
C LEU A 124 -2.25 1.19 -27.15
N PHE A 125 -3.37 1.58 -26.53
CA PHE A 125 -3.38 2.60 -25.48
C PHE A 125 -2.59 2.17 -24.25
N TYR A 126 -2.65 0.89 -23.90
CA TYR A 126 -1.83 0.34 -22.82
C TYR A 126 -0.33 0.51 -23.13
N LYS A 127 0.13 0.15 -24.34
CA LYS A 127 1.54 0.30 -24.73
C LYS A 127 2.00 1.76 -24.70
N ILE A 128 1.18 2.70 -25.19
CA ILE A 128 1.49 4.14 -25.15
C ILE A 128 1.61 4.64 -23.72
N LYS A 129 0.64 4.30 -22.85
CA LYS A 129 0.68 4.67 -21.43
C LYS A 129 1.88 4.06 -20.71
N TYR A 130 2.18 2.79 -20.96
CA TYR A 130 3.32 2.09 -20.38
C TYR A 130 4.65 2.74 -20.79
N PHE A 131 4.79 3.11 -22.04
CA PHE A 131 5.98 3.80 -22.54
C PHE A 131 6.10 5.20 -21.93
N GLY A 132 5.01 5.96 -21.92
CA GLY A 132 4.96 7.27 -21.24
C GLY A 132 5.31 7.19 -19.76
N TYR A 133 4.79 6.19 -19.06
CA TYR A 133 5.14 5.91 -17.65
C TYR A 133 6.65 5.69 -17.47
N ARG A 134 7.27 4.85 -18.32
CA ARG A 134 8.72 4.58 -18.26
C ARG A 134 9.56 5.84 -18.47
N ILE A 135 9.15 6.70 -19.41
CA ILE A 135 9.85 7.97 -19.68
C ILE A 135 9.73 8.91 -18.47
N VAL A 136 8.49 9.16 -18.01
CA VAL A 136 8.22 10.11 -16.92
C VAL A 136 8.96 9.69 -15.67
N ILE A 137 8.82 8.42 -15.25
CA ILE A 137 9.50 7.92 -14.05
C ILE A 137 11.03 7.95 -14.23
N GLY A 138 11.56 7.50 -15.38
CA GLY A 138 13.00 7.47 -15.62
C GLY A 138 13.65 8.85 -15.61
N LEU A 139 13.02 9.85 -16.24
CA LEU A 139 13.48 11.24 -16.23
C LEU A 139 13.31 11.87 -14.85
N GLY A 140 12.18 11.65 -14.20
CA GLY A 140 11.92 12.14 -12.84
C GLY A 140 12.96 11.63 -11.85
N LEU A 141 13.21 10.32 -11.83
CA LEU A 141 14.18 9.70 -10.93
C LEU A 141 15.62 10.19 -11.16
N ARG A 142 16.02 10.40 -12.43
CA ARG A 142 17.36 10.95 -12.73
C ARG A 142 17.53 12.37 -12.20
N ARG A 143 16.48 13.17 -12.25
CA ARG A 143 16.50 14.58 -11.80
C ARG A 143 16.28 14.74 -10.29
N ALA A 144 15.60 13.81 -9.63
CA ALA A 144 15.42 13.84 -8.19
C ALA A 144 16.77 13.98 -7.46
N LYS A 145 16.84 14.78 -6.42
CA LYS A 145 18.06 14.92 -5.58
C LYS A 145 18.23 13.70 -4.68
N LYS A 146 17.15 13.20 -4.11
CA LYS A 146 17.05 11.93 -3.37
C LYS A 146 15.76 11.22 -3.76
N ILE A 147 15.78 9.92 -3.66
CA ILE A 147 14.63 9.05 -3.91
C ILE A 147 14.36 8.31 -2.61
N ILE A 148 13.10 8.27 -2.23
CA ILE A 148 12.61 7.51 -1.09
C ILE A 148 11.95 6.25 -1.62
N THR A 149 12.21 5.11 -0.99
CA THR A 149 11.50 3.86 -1.23
C THR A 149 10.97 3.30 0.09
N VAL A 150 9.90 2.53 0.02
CA VAL A 150 9.23 1.99 1.21
C VAL A 150 9.79 0.65 1.68
N SER A 151 10.70 0.05 0.90
CA SER A 151 11.39 -1.20 1.22
C SER A 151 12.77 -1.27 0.55
N GLU A 152 13.67 -2.09 1.10
CA GLU A 152 14.95 -2.41 0.44
C GLU A 152 14.73 -3.19 -0.85
N CYS A 153 13.68 -4.01 -0.91
CA CYS A 153 13.26 -4.70 -2.12
C CYS A 153 12.98 -3.68 -3.24
N THR A 154 12.10 -2.69 -3.01
CA THR A 154 11.81 -1.64 -3.99
C THR A 154 13.06 -0.82 -4.35
N LYS A 155 13.96 -0.56 -3.40
CA LYS A 155 15.26 0.08 -3.67
C LYS A 155 16.11 -0.74 -4.65
N LYS A 156 16.28 -2.04 -4.39
CA LYS A 156 17.06 -2.95 -5.27
C LYS A 156 16.48 -2.99 -6.67
N GLU A 157 15.16 -3.07 -6.78
CA GLU A 157 14.47 -3.09 -8.06
C GLU A 157 14.64 -1.77 -8.83
N LEU A 158 14.49 -0.64 -8.15
CA LEU A 158 14.67 0.67 -8.73
C LEU A 158 16.09 0.88 -9.27
N VAL A 159 17.09 0.49 -8.49
CA VAL A 159 18.51 0.50 -8.92
C VAL A 159 18.71 -0.39 -10.15
N LYS A 160 18.16 -1.59 -10.15
CA LYS A 160 18.24 -2.55 -11.26
C LYS A 160 17.59 -2.03 -12.54
N PHE A 161 16.34 -1.55 -12.45
CA PHE A 161 15.54 -1.14 -13.63
C PHE A 161 16.02 0.17 -14.26
N PHE A 162 16.41 1.14 -13.42
CA PHE A 162 16.76 2.49 -13.91
C PHE A 162 18.24 2.81 -13.84
N LYS A 163 19.07 1.89 -13.34
CA LYS A 163 20.52 2.06 -13.15
C LYS A 163 20.86 3.32 -12.35
N ILE A 164 20.13 3.55 -11.27
CA ILE A 164 20.29 4.69 -10.37
C ILE A 164 21.38 4.37 -9.34
N ASN A 165 22.21 5.36 -8.99
CA ASN A 165 23.17 5.21 -7.91
C ASN A 165 22.44 4.86 -6.59
N PRO A 166 22.75 3.72 -5.93
CA PRO A 166 22.13 3.31 -4.68
C PRO A 166 22.18 4.34 -3.56
N GLU A 167 23.22 5.17 -3.51
CA GLU A 167 23.38 6.25 -2.52
C GLU A 167 22.33 7.37 -2.66
N LYS A 168 21.70 7.47 -3.83
CA LYS A 168 20.60 8.39 -4.08
C LYS A 168 19.29 7.92 -3.48
N VAL A 169 19.19 6.63 -3.11
CA VAL A 169 17.96 5.98 -2.68
C VAL A 169 18.01 5.69 -1.19
N GLU A 170 17.08 6.28 -0.45
CA GLU A 170 16.90 6.08 1.00
C GLU A 170 15.62 5.26 1.25
N VAL A 171 15.67 4.36 2.24
CA VAL A 171 14.50 3.56 2.63
C VAL A 171 13.84 4.16 3.86
N THR A 172 12.55 4.50 3.72
CA THR A 172 11.70 4.88 4.84
C THR A 172 10.50 3.94 4.89
N TYR A 173 10.54 3.00 5.80
CA TYR A 173 9.46 2.01 5.94
C TYR A 173 8.14 2.68 6.31
N GLU A 174 7.05 2.22 5.71
CA GLU A 174 5.70 2.57 6.10
C GLU A 174 5.33 1.89 7.43
N ALA A 175 4.17 2.23 7.98
CA ALA A 175 3.63 1.58 9.16
C ALA A 175 2.14 1.31 8.98
N CYS A 176 1.58 0.40 9.74
CA CYS A 176 0.14 0.31 9.92
C CYS A 176 -0.30 1.21 11.08
N ASP A 177 -1.55 1.64 11.06
CA ASP A 177 -2.18 2.29 12.22
C ASP A 177 -2.48 1.18 13.22
N GLY A 178 -1.51 0.92 14.12
CA GLY A 178 -1.60 -0.17 15.08
C GLY A 178 -2.75 0.02 16.06
N VAL A 179 -3.44 -1.06 16.36
CA VAL A 179 -4.30 -1.12 17.54
C VAL A 179 -3.42 -1.55 18.72
N GLU A 180 -3.43 -0.79 19.80
CA GLU A 180 -2.80 -1.30 21.03
C GLU A 180 -3.52 -2.58 21.45
N TYR A 181 -2.82 -3.71 21.40
CA TYR A 181 -3.37 -5.04 21.63
C TYR A 181 -4.15 -5.15 22.95
N GLY A 182 -3.79 -4.34 23.97
CA GLY A 182 -4.52 -4.25 25.23
C GLY A 182 -5.82 -3.45 25.21
N GLN A 183 -6.08 -2.66 24.17
CA GLN A 183 -7.29 -1.85 24.00
C GLN A 183 -8.33 -2.49 23.06
N LEU A 184 -8.08 -3.71 22.59
CA LEU A 184 -8.97 -4.44 21.73
C LEU A 184 -10.29 -4.73 22.48
N LYS A 185 -11.35 -3.97 22.14
CA LYS A 185 -12.71 -4.34 22.56
C LYS A 185 -13.03 -5.75 22.07
N MET A 186 -13.82 -6.50 22.85
CA MET A 186 -14.31 -7.81 22.41
C MET A 186 -14.98 -7.68 21.03
N PRO A 187 -14.66 -8.59 20.08
CA PRO A 187 -15.18 -8.49 18.72
C PRO A 187 -16.71 -8.65 18.70
N GLU A 188 -17.38 -7.80 17.93
CA GLU A 188 -18.83 -7.89 17.78
C GLU A 188 -19.21 -8.89 16.69
N LYS A 189 -19.57 -10.10 17.07
CA LYS A 189 -20.01 -11.16 16.13
C LYS A 189 -21.21 -10.79 15.26
N LYS A 190 -22.00 -9.77 15.66
CA LYS A 190 -23.16 -9.30 14.87
C LYS A 190 -22.77 -8.78 13.47
N HIS A 191 -21.57 -8.23 13.31
CA HIS A 191 -21.09 -7.76 12.00
C HIS A 191 -20.79 -8.95 11.08
N LEU A 192 -20.29 -10.06 11.62
CA LEU A 192 -19.98 -11.25 10.84
C LEU A 192 -21.25 -11.90 10.28
N ALA A 193 -22.30 -12.00 11.11
CA ALA A 193 -23.59 -12.59 10.71
C ALA A 193 -24.22 -11.81 9.53
N LYS A 194 -24.04 -10.48 9.46
CA LYS A 194 -24.54 -9.65 8.38
C LYS A 194 -23.98 -10.05 7.01
N PHE A 195 -22.76 -10.60 6.96
CA PHE A 195 -22.10 -11.06 5.74
C PHE A 195 -22.30 -12.57 5.50
N GLY A 196 -23.04 -13.26 6.36
CA GLY A 196 -23.19 -14.73 6.26
C GLY A 196 -21.91 -15.49 6.68
N ILE A 197 -21.06 -14.88 7.49
CA ILE A 197 -19.86 -15.53 8.03
C ILE A 197 -20.29 -16.38 9.23
N THR A 198 -20.29 -17.70 9.03
CA THR A 198 -20.80 -18.67 10.02
C THR A 198 -19.75 -19.71 10.45
N LYS A 199 -18.65 -19.81 9.70
CA LYS A 199 -17.54 -20.74 9.95
C LYS A 199 -16.25 -19.97 10.29
N PRO A 200 -15.23 -20.62 10.86
CA PRO A 200 -13.86 -20.07 10.86
C PRO A 200 -13.44 -19.70 9.43
N TYR A 201 -12.67 -18.64 9.26
CA TYR A 201 -12.40 -18.15 7.91
C TYR A 201 -10.97 -17.69 7.68
N LEU A 202 -10.57 -17.79 6.41
CA LEU A 202 -9.40 -17.15 5.84
C LEU A 202 -9.79 -15.72 5.45
N LEU A 203 -8.95 -14.74 5.76
CA LEU A 203 -9.21 -13.32 5.43
C LEU A 203 -8.21 -12.82 4.40
N TYR A 204 -8.70 -12.08 3.43
CA TYR A 204 -7.93 -11.23 2.53
C TYR A 204 -8.52 -9.82 2.50
N VAL A 205 -7.66 -8.80 2.55
CA VAL A 205 -8.06 -7.39 2.45
C VAL A 205 -7.25 -6.71 1.37
N GLY A 206 -7.92 -6.14 0.37
CA GLY A 206 -7.25 -5.42 -0.72
C GLY A 206 -8.05 -5.41 -2.02
N ASN A 207 -7.44 -4.91 -3.10
CA ASN A 207 -8.00 -5.03 -4.45
C ASN A 207 -7.68 -6.40 -5.06
N ALA A 208 -8.36 -6.72 -6.17
CA ALA A 208 -8.22 -8.00 -6.86
C ALA A 208 -7.40 -7.91 -8.15
N TYR A 209 -6.45 -6.98 -8.23
CA TYR A 209 -5.59 -6.89 -9.40
C TYR A 209 -4.79 -8.19 -9.63
N PRO A 210 -4.45 -8.52 -10.90
CA PRO A 210 -3.81 -9.79 -11.24
C PRO A 210 -2.55 -10.13 -10.45
N HIS A 211 -1.74 -9.13 -10.07
CA HIS A 211 -0.54 -9.34 -9.25
C HIS A 211 -0.85 -9.77 -7.79
N LYS A 212 -2.08 -9.58 -7.32
CA LYS A 212 -2.54 -10.06 -6.00
C LYS A 212 -2.85 -11.56 -5.97
N ASN A 213 -2.91 -12.22 -7.13
CA ASN A 213 -3.07 -13.67 -7.28
C ASN A 213 -4.32 -14.26 -6.62
N LEU A 214 -5.40 -13.49 -6.49
CA LEU A 214 -6.64 -14.02 -5.90
C LEU A 214 -7.30 -15.06 -6.81
N GLU A 215 -7.23 -14.91 -8.13
CA GLU A 215 -7.73 -15.93 -9.08
C GLU A 215 -7.01 -17.27 -8.89
N GLY A 216 -5.68 -17.25 -8.68
CA GLY A 216 -4.87 -18.43 -8.36
C GLY A 216 -5.25 -19.02 -7.01
N PHE A 217 -5.44 -18.18 -6.02
CA PHE A 217 -5.84 -18.60 -4.68
C PHE A 217 -7.24 -19.27 -4.67
N LEU A 218 -8.21 -18.71 -5.37
CA LEU A 218 -9.54 -19.31 -5.49
C LEU A 218 -9.52 -20.74 -6.07
N LYS A 219 -8.61 -21.04 -7.00
CA LYS A 219 -8.45 -22.39 -7.55
C LYS A 219 -7.99 -23.40 -6.50
N ILE A 220 -7.13 -22.99 -5.58
CA ILE A 220 -6.61 -23.87 -4.53
C ILE A 220 -7.53 -23.91 -3.31
N PHE A 221 -8.37 -22.91 -3.10
CA PHE A 221 -9.25 -22.83 -1.92
C PHE A 221 -10.14 -24.07 -1.79
N SER A 222 -10.73 -24.53 -2.89
CA SER A 222 -11.52 -25.78 -2.90
C SER A 222 -10.70 -27.03 -2.60
N LYS A 223 -9.38 -27.03 -2.87
CA LYS A 223 -8.47 -28.15 -2.62
C LYS A 223 -7.96 -28.19 -1.18
N LEU A 224 -8.17 -27.11 -0.40
CA LEU A 224 -7.79 -27.08 1.00
C LEU A 224 -8.52 -28.13 1.84
N ASN A 225 -9.74 -28.52 1.47
CA ASN A 225 -10.54 -29.47 2.24
C ASN A 225 -10.64 -29.12 3.73
N LEU A 226 -10.80 -27.84 4.02
CA LEU A 226 -11.00 -27.31 5.36
C LEU A 226 -12.46 -26.88 5.51
N ASP A 227 -13.07 -27.14 6.67
CA ASP A 227 -14.39 -26.57 6.97
C ASP A 227 -14.24 -25.10 7.35
N CYS A 228 -14.15 -24.25 6.35
CA CYS A 228 -13.89 -22.82 6.49
C CYS A 228 -14.53 -22.01 5.37
N GLN A 229 -14.63 -20.70 5.60
CA GLN A 229 -14.99 -19.71 4.60
C GLN A 229 -13.77 -18.89 4.18
N LEU A 230 -13.82 -18.29 2.99
CA LEU A 230 -12.87 -17.31 2.51
C LEU A 230 -13.58 -15.95 2.45
N VAL A 231 -13.09 -14.99 3.24
CA VAL A 231 -13.66 -13.64 3.27
C VAL A 231 -12.73 -12.69 2.53
N LEU A 232 -13.24 -12.10 1.46
CA LEU A 232 -12.54 -11.17 0.57
C LEU A 232 -13.11 -9.76 0.79
N VAL A 233 -12.30 -8.88 1.39
CA VAL A 233 -12.65 -7.50 1.67
C VAL A 233 -12.00 -6.58 0.66
N GLY A 234 -12.80 -5.83 -0.08
CA GLY A 234 -12.30 -4.84 -1.03
C GLY A 234 -13.40 -4.30 -1.91
N ARG A 235 -13.24 -3.04 -2.31
CA ARG A 235 -14.22 -2.36 -3.13
C ARG A 235 -14.48 -3.14 -4.42
N GLU A 236 -15.75 -3.38 -4.73
CA GLU A 236 -16.14 -4.05 -5.95
C GLU A 236 -15.70 -3.25 -7.18
N ASP A 237 -14.79 -3.83 -7.94
CA ASP A 237 -14.30 -3.34 -9.22
C ASP A 237 -14.49 -4.40 -10.31
N TYR A 238 -13.94 -4.14 -11.48
CA TYR A 238 -13.99 -5.09 -12.61
C TYR A 238 -13.46 -6.49 -12.25
N PHE A 239 -12.37 -6.56 -11.47
CA PHE A 239 -11.73 -7.84 -11.12
C PHE A 239 -12.56 -8.62 -10.09
N TYR A 240 -13.09 -7.93 -9.07
CA TYR A 240 -14.00 -8.55 -8.11
C TYR A 240 -15.27 -9.08 -8.78
N LYS A 241 -15.88 -8.29 -9.69
CA LYS A 241 -17.07 -8.75 -10.46
C LYS A 241 -16.78 -10.01 -11.25
N ARG A 242 -15.66 -10.02 -11.96
CA ARG A 242 -15.23 -11.18 -12.73
C ARG A 242 -15.01 -12.42 -11.83
N MET A 243 -14.34 -12.28 -10.68
CA MET A 243 -14.18 -13.39 -9.76
C MET A 243 -15.52 -13.93 -9.23
N LYS A 244 -16.47 -13.05 -8.91
CA LYS A 244 -17.84 -13.47 -8.52
C LYS A 244 -18.52 -14.27 -9.64
N GLU A 245 -18.38 -13.83 -10.89
CA GLU A 245 -18.90 -14.53 -12.05
C GLU A 245 -18.23 -15.90 -12.24
N ASP A 246 -16.91 -15.95 -12.09
CA ASP A 246 -16.11 -17.17 -12.26
C ASP A 246 -16.48 -18.27 -11.24
N ILE A 247 -16.95 -17.92 -10.04
CA ILE A 247 -17.35 -18.90 -9.00
C ILE A 247 -18.84 -19.20 -8.98
N ARG A 248 -19.67 -18.44 -9.70
CA ARG A 248 -21.12 -18.60 -9.73
C ARG A 248 -21.52 -20.02 -10.15
N GLY A 249 -22.40 -20.63 -9.40
CA GLY A 249 -22.88 -22.02 -9.63
C GLY A 249 -21.86 -23.10 -9.27
N LYS A 250 -20.66 -22.76 -8.79
CA LYS A 250 -19.67 -23.72 -8.29
C LYS A 250 -19.90 -24.01 -6.80
N THR A 251 -19.47 -25.17 -6.35
CA THR A 251 -19.59 -25.56 -4.93
C THR A 251 -18.98 -24.54 -3.97
N LEU A 252 -17.86 -23.93 -4.37
CA LEU A 252 -17.13 -22.96 -3.56
C LEU A 252 -17.86 -21.60 -3.40
N GLU A 253 -18.90 -21.31 -4.20
CA GLU A 253 -19.68 -20.08 -4.09
C GLU A 253 -20.27 -19.87 -2.69
N ARG A 254 -20.64 -20.96 -2.00
CA ARG A 254 -21.21 -20.92 -0.65
C ARG A 254 -20.21 -20.55 0.44
N ASP A 255 -18.93 -20.83 0.20
CA ASP A 255 -17.87 -20.63 1.18
C ASP A 255 -17.00 -19.42 0.89
N VAL A 256 -17.20 -18.70 -0.24
CA VAL A 256 -16.48 -17.46 -0.57
C VAL A 256 -17.38 -16.25 -0.39
N ILE A 257 -17.00 -15.37 0.52
CA ILE A 257 -17.77 -14.18 0.89
C ILE A 257 -17.03 -12.93 0.39
N PHE A 258 -17.74 -12.13 -0.40
CA PHE A 258 -17.28 -10.82 -0.86
C PHE A 258 -18.02 -9.74 -0.07
N THR A 259 -17.33 -9.01 0.78
CA THR A 259 -17.96 -8.02 1.66
C THR A 259 -18.15 -6.65 1.01
N ASP A 260 -17.48 -6.41 -0.14
CA ASP A 260 -17.30 -5.06 -0.68
C ASP A 260 -16.53 -4.14 0.29
N PHE A 261 -16.63 -2.82 0.13
CA PHE A 261 -16.05 -1.84 1.05
C PHE A 261 -16.78 -1.89 2.39
N VAL A 262 -16.00 -1.98 3.47
CA VAL A 262 -16.50 -1.96 4.84
C VAL A 262 -15.90 -0.79 5.61
N SER A 263 -16.57 -0.33 6.66
CA SER A 263 -16.02 0.67 7.58
C SER A 263 -14.86 0.10 8.39
N GLU A 264 -14.01 0.98 8.92
CA GLU A 264 -12.85 0.57 9.75
C GLU A 264 -13.26 -0.28 10.96
N ALA A 265 -14.40 0.03 11.58
CA ALA A 265 -14.92 -0.76 12.70
C ALA A 265 -15.27 -2.21 12.29
N ILE A 266 -15.93 -2.38 11.14
CA ILE A 266 -16.24 -3.71 10.60
C ILE A 266 -14.96 -4.44 10.17
N LEU A 267 -14.03 -3.72 9.54
CA LEU A 267 -12.74 -4.28 9.14
C LEU A 267 -11.94 -4.78 10.35
N ALA A 268 -11.94 -4.02 11.43
CA ALA A 268 -11.32 -4.42 12.69
C ALA A 268 -11.93 -5.73 13.24
N ASP A 269 -13.27 -5.88 13.20
CA ASP A 269 -13.92 -7.10 13.62
C ASP A 269 -13.60 -8.28 12.69
N LEU A 270 -13.48 -8.04 11.39
CA LEU A 270 -13.07 -9.07 10.44
C LEU A 270 -11.63 -9.54 10.70
N TYR A 271 -10.68 -8.64 11.00
CA TYR A 271 -9.32 -9.04 11.39
C TYR A 271 -9.30 -9.85 12.69
N ARG A 272 -10.04 -9.42 13.73
CA ARG A 272 -10.03 -10.06 15.06
C ARG A 272 -10.64 -11.46 15.08
N ASN A 273 -11.62 -11.71 14.22
CA ASN A 273 -12.34 -12.99 14.20
C ASN A 273 -11.82 -13.96 13.14
N ALA A 274 -10.95 -13.52 12.25
CA ALA A 274 -10.34 -14.40 11.25
C ALA A 274 -9.40 -15.42 11.93
N ARG A 275 -9.29 -16.59 11.34
CA ARG A 275 -8.37 -17.62 11.82
C ARG A 275 -6.97 -17.50 11.21
N LEU A 276 -6.88 -17.03 9.97
CA LEU A 276 -5.62 -16.86 9.25
C LEU A 276 -5.79 -15.79 8.16
N TYR A 277 -4.82 -14.89 8.06
CA TYR A 277 -4.72 -13.95 6.96
C TYR A 277 -3.93 -14.54 5.80
N ILE A 278 -4.42 -14.38 4.57
CA ILE A 278 -3.79 -14.91 3.36
C ILE A 278 -3.30 -13.76 2.47
N PHE A 279 -2.02 -13.83 2.08
CA PHE A 279 -1.41 -12.82 1.22
C PHE A 279 -0.65 -13.45 0.03
N PRO A 280 -1.36 -13.91 -1.02
CA PRO A 280 -0.79 -14.72 -2.10
C PRO A 280 -0.17 -13.91 -3.24
N SER A 281 0.15 -12.64 -3.03
CA SER A 281 0.59 -11.69 -4.05
C SER A 281 1.89 -12.10 -4.73
N PHE A 282 1.98 -11.90 -6.05
CA PHE A 282 3.23 -12.08 -6.80
C PHE A 282 4.22 -10.93 -6.58
N VAL A 283 3.70 -9.71 -6.39
CA VAL A 283 4.52 -8.50 -6.22
C VAL A 283 3.81 -7.51 -5.30
N GLU A 284 4.59 -6.94 -4.38
CA GLU A 284 4.17 -5.87 -3.46
C GLU A 284 5.29 -4.83 -3.30
N GLY A 285 4.91 -3.61 -2.93
CA GLY A 285 5.88 -2.58 -2.55
C GLY A 285 6.25 -2.62 -1.07
N PHE A 286 5.24 -2.89 -0.20
CA PHE A 286 5.42 -2.96 1.24
C PHE A 286 4.58 -4.07 1.91
N GLY A 287 3.27 -4.10 1.68
CA GLY A 287 2.41 -5.13 2.27
C GLY A 287 1.69 -4.67 3.55
N LEU A 288 1.20 -3.43 3.61
CA LEU A 288 0.47 -2.89 4.76
C LEU A 288 -0.61 -3.82 5.33
N PRO A 289 -1.48 -4.47 4.52
CA PRO A 289 -2.55 -5.31 5.05
C PRO A 289 -2.06 -6.50 5.91
N GLY A 290 -0.87 -7.04 5.64
CA GLY A 290 -0.30 -8.10 6.48
C GLY A 290 0.17 -7.57 7.84
N LEU A 291 0.75 -6.35 7.90
CA LEU A 291 1.06 -5.69 9.17
C LEU A 291 -0.20 -5.31 9.94
N GLU A 292 -1.25 -4.87 9.24
CA GLU A 292 -2.56 -4.65 9.86
C GLU A 292 -3.08 -5.95 10.49
N ALA A 293 -3.07 -7.06 9.76
CA ALA A 293 -3.46 -8.37 10.31
C ALA A 293 -2.65 -8.73 11.56
N MET A 294 -1.33 -8.58 11.52
CA MET A 294 -0.45 -8.81 12.67
C MET A 294 -0.79 -7.92 13.87
N SER A 295 -1.16 -6.65 13.65
CA SER A 295 -1.53 -5.72 14.75
C SER A 295 -2.80 -6.15 15.49
N TYR A 296 -3.68 -6.91 14.83
CA TYR A 296 -4.85 -7.54 15.43
C TYR A 296 -4.58 -8.94 16.02
N GLY A 297 -3.33 -9.40 16.04
CA GLY A 297 -2.98 -10.73 16.49
C GLY A 297 -3.45 -11.84 15.56
N LEU A 298 -3.61 -11.55 14.27
CA LEU A 298 -3.99 -12.53 13.26
C LEU A 298 -2.74 -13.15 12.62
N PRO A 299 -2.56 -14.49 12.67
CA PRO A 299 -1.44 -15.15 12.01
C PRO A 299 -1.51 -14.96 10.50
N LEU A 300 -0.36 -14.96 9.85
CA LEU A 300 -0.20 -14.62 8.44
C LEU A 300 0.45 -15.78 7.66
N ALA A 301 -0.21 -16.18 6.57
CA ALA A 301 0.41 -16.98 5.50
C ALA A 301 0.58 -16.12 4.25
N ALA A 302 1.82 -15.89 3.86
CA ALA A 302 2.17 -14.94 2.80
C ALA A 302 3.03 -15.59 1.71
N SER A 303 3.00 -14.99 0.54
CA SER A 303 3.97 -15.33 -0.51
C SER A 303 5.39 -14.94 -0.07
N ASP A 304 6.37 -15.71 -0.50
CA ASP A 304 7.81 -15.45 -0.32
C ASP A 304 8.36 -14.40 -1.30
N SER A 305 7.48 -13.78 -2.09
CA SER A 305 7.84 -12.88 -3.20
C SER A 305 8.03 -11.44 -2.77
N SER A 306 8.86 -10.73 -3.50
CA SER A 306 9.11 -9.27 -3.40
C SER A 306 9.52 -8.81 -1.99
N CYS A 307 8.87 -7.79 -1.44
CA CYS A 307 9.20 -7.25 -0.13
C CYS A 307 8.62 -8.01 1.06
N LEU A 308 7.72 -8.99 0.86
CA LEU A 308 6.98 -9.60 1.96
C LEU A 308 7.88 -10.28 3.00
N PRO A 309 8.92 -11.06 2.62
CA PRO A 309 9.86 -11.61 3.61
C PRO A 309 10.68 -10.55 4.34
N GLU A 310 11.02 -9.44 3.70
CA GLU A 310 11.69 -8.30 4.33
C GLU A 310 10.79 -7.66 5.41
N ILE A 311 9.53 -7.47 5.09
CA ILE A 311 8.59 -6.74 5.95
C ILE A 311 8.11 -7.62 7.11
N TYR A 312 7.75 -8.88 6.85
CA TYR A 312 7.17 -9.73 7.89
C TYR A 312 8.21 -10.57 8.66
N GLY A 313 9.38 -10.84 8.08
CA GLY A 313 10.45 -11.61 8.71
C GLY A 313 9.98 -13.00 9.13
N ASP A 314 10.22 -13.35 10.38
CA ASP A 314 9.83 -14.62 11.01
C ASP A 314 8.39 -14.66 11.52
N ALA A 315 7.64 -13.57 11.34
CA ALA A 315 6.26 -13.45 11.81
C ALA A 315 5.20 -13.96 10.83
N ALA A 316 5.62 -14.56 9.72
CA ALA A 316 4.73 -15.18 8.73
C ALA A 316 5.21 -16.58 8.33
N ILE A 317 4.30 -17.43 7.90
CA ILE A 317 4.65 -18.62 7.15
C ILE A 317 4.66 -18.27 5.65
N TYR A 318 5.67 -18.77 4.94
CA TYR A 318 5.85 -18.42 3.53
C TYR A 318 5.58 -19.58 2.59
N PHE A 319 5.17 -19.26 1.36
CA PHE A 319 4.99 -20.18 0.24
C PHE A 319 5.33 -19.49 -1.10
N ASP A 320 5.79 -20.24 -2.07
CA ASP A 320 5.84 -19.75 -3.46
C ASP A 320 4.43 -19.58 -4.02
N PRO A 321 4.00 -18.35 -4.41
CA PRO A 321 2.67 -18.11 -4.94
C PRO A 321 2.39 -18.77 -6.30
N ARG A 322 3.38 -19.42 -6.90
CA ARG A 322 3.26 -20.20 -8.14
C ARG A 322 3.16 -21.69 -7.87
N ASN A 323 3.44 -22.13 -6.64
CA ASN A 323 3.40 -23.53 -6.23
C ASN A 323 2.10 -23.81 -5.47
N GLU A 324 1.09 -24.36 -6.17
CA GLU A 324 -0.22 -24.65 -5.59
C GLU A 324 -0.12 -25.66 -4.43
N GLU A 325 0.75 -26.66 -4.53
CA GLU A 325 0.90 -27.72 -3.51
C GLU A 325 1.49 -27.14 -2.22
N GLU A 326 2.54 -26.35 -2.35
CA GLU A 326 3.16 -25.68 -1.21
C GLU A 326 2.21 -24.72 -0.53
N MET A 327 1.46 -23.91 -1.31
CA MET A 327 0.42 -23.03 -0.75
C MET A 327 -0.59 -23.81 0.10
N ILE A 328 -1.07 -24.94 -0.42
CA ILE A 328 -2.03 -25.82 0.28
C ILE A 328 -1.38 -26.36 1.56
N GLU A 329 -0.16 -26.88 1.48
CA GLU A 329 0.56 -27.43 2.64
C GLU A 329 0.75 -26.40 3.74
N LYS A 330 1.33 -25.23 3.42
CA LYS A 330 1.62 -24.18 4.40
C LYS A 330 0.36 -23.61 5.06
N ILE A 331 -0.70 -23.40 4.28
CA ILE A 331 -1.98 -22.91 4.81
C ILE A 331 -2.60 -23.95 5.74
N LYS A 332 -2.66 -25.23 5.36
CA LYS A 332 -3.16 -26.29 6.22
C LYS A 332 -2.35 -26.43 7.50
N PHE A 333 -1.04 -26.37 7.39
CA PHE A 333 -0.15 -26.43 8.56
C PHE A 333 -0.50 -25.37 9.59
N VAL A 334 -0.54 -24.07 9.19
CA VAL A 334 -0.90 -23.00 10.14
C VAL A 334 -2.37 -23.12 10.59
N TRP A 335 -3.27 -23.59 9.73
CA TRP A 335 -4.68 -23.73 10.08
C TRP A 335 -4.90 -24.74 11.20
N THR A 336 -4.15 -25.85 11.23
CA THR A 336 -4.34 -26.96 12.15
C THR A 336 -3.44 -26.92 13.37
N ASP A 337 -2.22 -26.36 13.26
CA ASP A 337 -1.25 -26.32 14.34
C ASP A 337 -1.41 -25.07 15.21
N GLU A 338 -1.95 -25.28 16.42
CA GLU A 338 -2.21 -24.20 17.37
C GLU A 338 -0.93 -23.54 17.91
N LEU A 339 0.13 -24.33 18.12
CA LEU A 339 1.39 -23.81 18.66
C LEU A 339 2.05 -22.87 17.63
N THR A 340 2.08 -23.26 16.37
CA THR A 340 2.56 -22.40 15.29
C THR A 340 1.76 -21.12 15.21
N ARG A 341 0.42 -21.19 15.28
CA ARG A 341 -0.42 -19.98 15.24
C ARG A 341 -0.11 -19.03 16.37
N GLN A 342 -0.04 -19.53 17.61
CA GLN A 342 0.29 -18.71 18.79
C GLN A 342 1.67 -18.07 18.68
N ASN A 343 2.66 -18.81 18.16
CA ASN A 343 3.99 -18.28 17.93
C ASN A 343 3.96 -17.16 16.87
N LEU A 344 3.27 -17.35 15.75
CA LEU A 344 3.12 -16.31 14.69
C LEU A 344 2.40 -15.07 15.22
N ILE A 345 1.38 -15.21 16.06
CA ILE A 345 0.70 -14.08 16.72
C ILE A 345 1.71 -13.27 17.55
N LYS A 346 2.48 -13.95 18.43
CA LYS A 346 3.50 -13.29 19.27
C LYS A 346 4.54 -12.55 18.42
N LEU A 347 5.09 -13.23 17.42
CA LEU A 347 6.08 -12.64 16.51
C LEU A 347 5.50 -11.48 15.71
N GLY A 348 4.24 -11.59 15.24
CA GLY A 348 3.55 -10.53 14.52
C GLY A 348 3.36 -9.26 15.32
N LEU A 349 2.90 -9.38 16.57
CA LEU A 349 2.74 -8.24 17.47
C LEU A 349 4.08 -7.53 17.76
N GLU A 350 5.18 -8.28 17.91
CA GLU A 350 6.51 -7.68 18.06
C GLU A 350 7.02 -7.08 16.74
N ARG A 351 6.71 -7.70 15.61
CA ARG A 351 7.14 -7.22 14.30
C ARG A 351 6.55 -5.86 13.95
N VAL A 352 5.28 -5.64 14.23
CA VAL A 352 4.57 -4.37 13.98
C VAL A 352 5.26 -3.19 14.68
N LYS A 353 5.79 -3.38 15.89
CA LYS A 353 6.47 -2.34 16.68
C LYS A 353 7.73 -1.77 15.99
N ARG A 354 8.30 -2.48 15.01
CA ARG A 354 9.48 -2.02 14.25
C ARG A 354 9.15 -0.90 13.26
N TYR A 355 7.87 -0.70 12.95
CA TYR A 355 7.38 0.23 11.95
C TYR A 355 6.60 1.36 12.61
N SER A 356 6.93 2.60 12.26
CA SER A 356 6.31 3.80 12.85
C SER A 356 6.22 4.90 11.82
N TRP A 357 5.04 5.52 11.71
CA TRP A 357 4.83 6.71 10.89
C TRP A 357 5.68 7.90 11.35
N GLU A 358 5.94 7.99 12.65
CA GLU A 358 6.84 8.99 13.20
C GLU A 358 8.28 8.80 12.70
N ASN A 359 8.80 7.57 12.75
CA ASN A 359 10.14 7.24 12.24
C ASN A 359 10.25 7.50 10.73
N LEU A 360 9.20 7.23 9.96
CA LEU A 360 9.12 7.56 8.53
C LEU A 360 9.25 9.07 8.33
N ALA A 361 8.50 9.86 9.10
CA ALA A 361 8.52 11.33 9.01
C ALA A 361 9.88 11.91 9.47
N VAL A 362 10.47 11.40 10.55
CA VAL A 362 11.82 11.80 11.02
C VAL A 362 12.86 11.57 9.93
N LYS A 363 12.91 10.38 9.34
CA LYS A 363 13.83 10.07 8.24
C LYS A 363 13.58 10.94 7.01
N THR A 364 12.32 11.18 6.67
CA THR A 364 11.95 12.04 5.54
C THR A 364 12.39 13.49 5.78
N LEU A 365 12.22 13.99 7.00
CA LEU A 365 12.71 15.33 7.39
C LEU A 365 14.24 15.44 7.29
N GLN A 366 14.98 14.42 7.72
CA GLN A 366 16.44 14.36 7.56
C GLN A 366 16.86 14.41 6.08
N ILE A 367 16.12 13.70 5.21
CA ILE A 367 16.36 13.75 3.76
C ILE A 367 16.14 15.18 3.23
N TYR A 368 15.07 15.86 3.65
CA TYR A 368 14.82 17.26 3.25
C TYR A 368 15.96 18.18 3.67
N GLN A 369 16.40 18.08 4.93
CA GLN A 369 17.50 18.87 5.46
C GLN A 369 18.82 18.64 4.70
N ASN A 370 19.14 17.40 4.37
CA ASN A 370 20.34 17.05 3.61
C ASN A 370 20.29 17.59 2.17
N VAL A 371 19.13 17.57 1.52
CA VAL A 371 18.96 18.12 0.16
C VAL A 371 18.94 19.65 0.17
N GLY A 372 18.43 20.26 1.23
CA GLY A 372 18.37 21.71 1.38
C GLY A 372 19.72 22.37 1.60
N LYS A 373 20.65 21.68 2.29
CA LYS A 373 22.03 22.17 2.55
C LYS A 373 22.93 22.15 1.31
N ASN A 374 22.63 21.32 0.31
CA ASN A 374 23.36 21.16 -0.95
C ASN A 374 22.64 21.89 -2.11
#